data_abbee536846a2dc62e64c09845a35740
#
_entry.id   abbee536846a2dc62e64c09845a35740
#
_cell.length_a   1.000
_cell.length_b   1.000
_cell.length_c   1.000
_cell.angle_alpha   90.00
_cell.angle_beta   90.00
_cell.angle_gamma   90.00
#
_symmetry.space_group_name_H-M   'P 1'
#
loop_
_entity.id
_entity.type
_entity.pdbx_description
1 polymer ?
#
loop_
_entity_poly.entity_id
_entity_poly.type
_entity_poly.pdbx_seq_one_letter_code
_entity_poly.pdbx_strand_id
1 'polypeptide(L)'
;MIFADIEAKINTKNGNEILLLKQEPKDRDYEKTVLIAGVIHGDEPDGEYLINHYLSNKTDTKNRLLFIPCLNPDGKAQNKRTNANNVDLNRNFPAKNWELTEKGDFFGGEKPASEVETQFLIYIIERYVPDLIITLHEPYSVVNYDGPAKSEAQKISDITGYKVEESIGYPTPGSFGTYCGIEKNIPTITLELPEKSPKDKLWETNKGIFDYLAKEY
;
A
#
# COMPACT_ATOMS: atom_id res chain seq x y z
N MET A 1 9.20 -10.93 -17.07
CA MET A 1 9.89 -11.64 -15.97
C MET A 1 9.89 -10.70 -14.78
N ILE A 2 9.56 -11.17 -13.58
CA ILE A 2 9.57 -10.34 -12.35
C ILE A 2 10.91 -10.56 -11.64
N PHE A 3 11.58 -9.47 -11.29
CA PHE A 3 12.88 -9.48 -10.59
C PHE A 3 12.70 -9.29 -9.08
N ALA A 4 11.92 -10.17 -8.47
CA ALA A 4 11.73 -10.27 -7.02
C ALA A 4 11.42 -11.72 -6.65
N ASP A 5 11.71 -12.09 -5.40
CA ASP A 5 11.42 -13.41 -4.85
C ASP A 5 10.03 -13.42 -4.20
N ILE A 6 9.31 -14.54 -4.30
CA ILE A 6 8.08 -14.74 -3.52
C ILE A 6 8.51 -15.07 -2.09
N GLU A 7 8.22 -14.15 -1.16
CA GLU A 7 8.57 -14.29 0.26
C GLU A 7 7.46 -14.96 1.08
N ALA A 8 6.20 -14.64 0.75
CA ALA A 8 5.03 -15.26 1.35
C ALA A 8 3.83 -15.15 0.43
N LYS A 9 2.82 -16.00 0.67
CA LYS A 9 1.52 -15.91 -0.02
C LYS A 9 0.39 -16.42 0.85
N ILE A 10 -0.80 -15.91 0.60
CA ILE A 10 -2.06 -16.42 1.15
C ILE A 10 -3.11 -16.50 0.05
N ASN A 11 -4.23 -17.15 0.34
CA ASN A 11 -5.40 -17.16 -0.52
C ASN A 11 -6.53 -16.37 0.12
N THR A 12 -7.24 -15.60 -0.70
CA THR A 12 -8.48 -14.93 -0.32
C THR A 12 -9.63 -15.93 -0.14
N LYS A 13 -10.80 -15.44 0.26
CA LYS A 13 -12.02 -16.22 0.35
C LYS A 13 -12.39 -16.93 -0.95
N ASN A 14 -12.17 -16.31 -2.11
CA ASN A 14 -12.49 -16.86 -3.42
C ASN A 14 -11.32 -17.69 -4.01
N GLY A 15 -10.23 -17.88 -3.27
CA GLY A 15 -9.08 -18.66 -3.68
C GLY A 15 -8.05 -17.91 -4.53
N ASN A 16 -8.18 -16.60 -4.71
CA ASN A 16 -7.18 -15.78 -5.39
C ASN A 16 -5.94 -15.59 -4.50
N GLU A 17 -4.75 -15.66 -5.08
CA GLU A 17 -3.50 -15.48 -4.34
C GLU A 17 -3.20 -14.01 -4.08
N ILE A 18 -2.72 -13.71 -2.86
CA ILE A 18 -2.07 -12.45 -2.50
C ILE A 18 -0.60 -12.79 -2.25
N LEU A 19 0.29 -12.10 -2.95
CA LEU A 19 1.73 -12.33 -2.88
C LEU A 19 2.42 -11.22 -2.12
N LEU A 20 3.33 -11.60 -1.23
CA LEU A 20 4.41 -10.75 -0.75
C LEU A 20 5.65 -11.06 -1.60
N LEU A 21 6.11 -10.07 -2.33
CA LEU A 21 7.33 -10.12 -3.13
C LEU A 21 8.43 -9.35 -2.41
N LYS A 22 9.67 -9.84 -2.52
CA LYS A 22 10.82 -9.24 -1.87
C LYS A 22 11.95 -8.98 -2.86
N GLN A 23 12.53 -7.79 -2.78
CA GLN A 23 13.78 -7.43 -3.42
C GLN A 23 14.74 -6.90 -2.34
N GLU A 24 15.96 -7.43 -2.31
CA GLU A 24 16.98 -7.02 -1.35
C GLU A 24 18.37 -7.08 -1.98
N PRO A 25 19.41 -6.41 -1.42
CA PRO A 25 20.79 -6.55 -1.87
C PRO A 25 21.24 -8.01 -1.82
N LYS A 26 22.14 -8.40 -2.73
CA LYS A 26 22.63 -9.79 -2.82
C LYS A 26 23.36 -10.28 -1.58
N ASP A 27 24.08 -9.40 -0.92
CA ASP A 27 24.79 -9.66 0.35
C ASP A 27 23.87 -9.62 1.56
N ARG A 28 22.60 -9.23 1.37
CA ARG A 28 21.59 -9.04 2.41
C ARG A 28 21.98 -7.99 3.47
N ASP A 29 22.91 -7.12 3.14
CA ASP A 29 23.27 -5.95 3.94
C ASP A 29 22.41 -4.77 3.44
N TYR A 30 21.28 -4.52 4.10
CA TYR A 30 20.34 -3.46 3.76
C TYR A 30 20.17 -2.49 4.94
N GLU A 31 20.04 -1.21 4.62
CA GLU A 31 19.91 -0.14 5.61
C GLU A 31 18.47 -0.01 6.12
N LYS A 32 17.50 -0.15 5.24
CA LYS A 32 16.07 0.08 5.50
C LYS A 32 15.19 -1.03 4.95
N THR A 33 14.01 -1.16 5.54
CA THR A 33 12.92 -1.99 5.01
C THR A 33 11.74 -1.09 4.62
N VAL A 34 11.31 -1.17 3.37
CA VAL A 34 10.16 -0.40 2.85
C VAL A 34 9.09 -1.37 2.38
N LEU A 35 7.84 -1.13 2.79
CA LEU A 35 6.67 -1.86 2.30
C LEU A 35 5.87 -1.00 1.34
N ILE A 36 5.59 -1.54 0.15
CA ILE A 36 4.76 -0.91 -0.88
C ILE A 36 3.59 -1.83 -1.19
N ALA A 37 2.36 -1.35 -1.00
CA ALA A 37 1.14 -2.11 -1.23
C ALA A 37 0.19 -1.39 -2.19
N GLY A 38 -0.30 -2.09 -3.18
CA GLY A 38 -1.31 -1.64 -4.13
C GLY A 38 -2.64 -2.37 -3.97
N VAL A 39 -3.68 -1.81 -4.57
CA VAL A 39 -5.02 -2.40 -4.67
C VAL A 39 -5.57 -2.83 -3.31
N ILE A 40 -5.57 -1.92 -2.34
CA ILE A 40 -6.32 -2.10 -1.09
C ILE A 40 -7.82 -2.03 -1.40
N HIS A 41 -8.22 -1.09 -2.26
CA HIS A 41 -9.54 -1.04 -2.89
C HIS A 41 -9.45 -1.67 -4.28
N GLY A 42 -10.39 -2.56 -4.59
CA GLY A 42 -10.33 -3.33 -5.83
C GLY A 42 -10.63 -2.50 -7.10
N ASP A 43 -11.29 -1.36 -6.97
CA ASP A 43 -11.56 -0.39 -8.04
C ASP A 43 -10.41 0.60 -8.29
N GLU A 44 -9.28 0.46 -7.56
CA GLU A 44 -8.08 1.29 -7.65
C GLU A 44 -6.85 0.47 -8.16
N PRO A 45 -6.83 0.00 -9.43
CA PRO A 45 -5.85 -0.99 -9.90
C PRO A 45 -4.48 -0.42 -10.31
N ASP A 46 -4.32 0.90 -10.35
CA ASP A 46 -3.13 1.55 -10.92
C ASP A 46 -1.87 1.32 -10.08
N GLY A 47 -2.04 1.11 -8.76
CA GLY A 47 -0.94 0.74 -7.87
C GLY A 47 -0.28 -0.58 -8.24
N GLU A 48 -1.06 -1.59 -8.62
CA GLU A 48 -0.53 -2.88 -9.09
C GLU A 48 0.26 -2.72 -10.40
N TYR A 49 -0.25 -1.88 -11.33
CA TYR A 49 0.47 -1.61 -12.57
C TYR A 49 1.86 -1.03 -12.29
N LEU A 50 1.96 -0.01 -11.43
CA LEU A 50 3.24 0.62 -11.09
C LEU A 50 4.24 -0.36 -10.46
N ILE A 51 3.78 -1.15 -9.48
CA ILE A 51 4.62 -2.15 -8.81
C ILE A 51 5.10 -3.20 -9.82
N ASN A 52 4.21 -3.77 -10.62
CA ASN A 52 4.56 -4.79 -11.61
C ASN A 52 5.47 -4.24 -12.70
N HIS A 53 5.29 -2.99 -13.11
CA HIS A 53 6.16 -2.34 -14.09
C HIS A 53 7.58 -2.17 -13.53
N TYR A 54 7.73 -1.68 -12.29
CA TYR A 54 9.01 -1.59 -11.61
C TYR A 54 9.69 -2.97 -11.52
N LEU A 55 8.98 -3.97 -11.03
CA LEU A 55 9.50 -5.32 -10.86
C LEU A 55 9.82 -6.05 -12.17
N SER A 56 9.32 -5.57 -13.31
CA SER A 56 9.68 -6.10 -14.64
C SER A 56 11.07 -5.68 -15.09
N ASN A 57 11.65 -4.67 -14.45
CA ASN A 57 12.97 -4.16 -14.73
C ASN A 57 13.94 -4.59 -13.63
N LYS A 58 15.11 -5.08 -14.01
CA LYS A 58 16.16 -5.41 -13.03
C LYS A 58 16.76 -4.12 -12.48
N THR A 59 16.52 -3.87 -11.20
CA THR A 59 17.06 -2.71 -10.48
C THR A 59 17.84 -3.19 -9.27
N ASP A 60 19.05 -2.66 -9.08
CA ASP A 60 19.79 -2.90 -7.84
C ASP A 60 19.21 -2.01 -6.73
N THR A 61 19.13 -2.56 -5.53
CA THR A 61 18.65 -1.85 -4.35
C THR A 61 19.66 -1.98 -3.21
N LYS A 62 19.80 -0.95 -2.38
CA LYS A 62 20.51 -1.01 -1.10
C LYS A 62 19.58 -1.23 0.08
N ASN A 63 18.26 -1.15 -0.16
CA ASN A 63 17.24 -1.39 0.85
C ASN A 63 16.52 -2.72 0.61
N ARG A 64 15.89 -3.27 1.65
CA ARG A 64 14.88 -4.32 1.49
C ARG A 64 13.58 -3.68 1.06
N LEU A 65 13.10 -4.02 -0.13
CA LEU A 65 11.80 -3.61 -0.64
C LEU A 65 10.84 -4.80 -0.61
N LEU A 66 9.72 -4.62 0.07
CA LEU A 66 8.62 -5.57 0.16
C LEU A 66 7.44 -5.03 -0.65
N PHE A 67 6.87 -5.86 -1.51
CA PHE A 67 5.79 -5.46 -2.38
C PHE A 67 4.58 -6.38 -2.23
N ILE A 68 3.41 -5.79 -2.11
CA ILE A 68 2.12 -6.46 -2.31
C ILE A 68 1.46 -5.79 -3.51
N PRO A 69 1.62 -6.34 -4.73
CA PRO A 69 1.04 -5.70 -5.92
C PRO A 69 -0.46 -5.53 -5.84
N CYS A 70 -1.17 -6.55 -5.34
CA CYS A 70 -2.62 -6.55 -5.20
C CYS A 70 -3.04 -7.19 -3.87
N LEU A 71 -3.52 -6.37 -2.93
CA LEU A 71 -4.02 -6.87 -1.64
C LEU A 71 -5.45 -7.40 -1.75
N ASN A 72 -6.27 -6.85 -2.64
CA ASN A 72 -7.69 -7.17 -2.82
C ASN A 72 -8.00 -7.70 -4.23
N PRO A 73 -7.50 -8.90 -4.59
CA PRO A 73 -7.74 -9.45 -5.92
C PRO A 73 -9.22 -9.81 -6.16
N ASP A 74 -9.98 -10.11 -5.11
CA ASP A 74 -11.41 -10.42 -5.21
C ASP A 74 -12.24 -9.17 -5.56
N GLY A 75 -11.98 -8.05 -4.90
CA GLY A 75 -12.58 -6.77 -5.22
C GLY A 75 -12.20 -6.28 -6.62
N LYS A 76 -10.91 -6.41 -6.97
CA LYS A 76 -10.40 -6.05 -8.29
C LYS A 76 -11.10 -6.81 -9.42
N ALA A 77 -11.30 -8.12 -9.25
CA ALA A 77 -12.00 -8.95 -10.25
C ALA A 77 -13.45 -8.49 -10.51
N GLN A 78 -14.05 -7.77 -9.55
CA GLN A 78 -15.41 -7.24 -9.62
C GLN A 78 -15.45 -5.73 -9.87
N ASN A 79 -14.31 -5.07 -9.94
CA ASN A 79 -14.18 -3.60 -9.98
C ASN A 79 -14.97 -2.94 -8.84
N LYS A 80 -14.74 -3.41 -7.61
CA LYS A 80 -15.40 -2.92 -6.38
C LYS A 80 -14.35 -2.49 -5.37
N ARG A 81 -14.67 -1.43 -4.63
CA ARG A 81 -13.87 -0.96 -3.50
C ARG A 81 -13.61 -2.07 -2.48
N THR A 82 -14.67 -2.75 -2.05
CA THR A 82 -14.66 -3.76 -1.00
C THR A 82 -14.12 -5.12 -1.46
N ASN A 83 -13.74 -5.98 -0.50
CA ASN A 83 -13.33 -7.35 -0.78
C ASN A 83 -14.54 -8.30 -1.02
N ALA A 84 -14.30 -9.62 -1.11
CA ALA A 84 -15.34 -10.64 -1.31
C ALA A 84 -16.40 -10.72 -0.19
N ASN A 85 -16.13 -10.17 0.98
CA ASN A 85 -17.06 -10.08 2.10
C ASN A 85 -17.82 -8.75 2.15
N ASN A 86 -17.66 -7.88 1.13
CA ASN A 86 -18.13 -6.50 1.08
C ASN A 86 -17.58 -5.65 2.24
N VAL A 87 -16.32 -5.89 2.62
CA VAL A 87 -15.60 -5.13 3.64
C VAL A 87 -14.61 -4.17 2.97
N ASP A 88 -14.63 -2.89 3.36
CA ASP A 88 -13.58 -1.93 3.06
C ASP A 88 -12.34 -2.27 3.89
N LEU A 89 -11.30 -2.81 3.24
CA LEU A 89 -10.07 -3.21 3.92
C LEU A 89 -9.39 -2.04 4.63
N ASN A 90 -9.53 -0.81 4.09
CA ASN A 90 -9.00 0.41 4.73
C ASN A 90 -9.92 0.98 5.83
N ARG A 91 -10.83 0.17 6.34
CA ARG A 91 -11.67 0.38 7.54
C ARG A 91 -11.62 -0.81 8.48
N ASN A 92 -10.86 -1.85 8.14
CA ASN A 92 -10.86 -3.13 8.88
C ASN A 92 -9.67 -3.30 9.82
N PHE A 93 -8.75 -2.33 9.92
CA PHE A 93 -7.59 -2.43 10.82
C PHE A 93 -7.98 -2.23 12.29
N PRO A 94 -7.28 -2.91 13.25
CA PRO A 94 -7.59 -2.84 14.67
C PRO A 94 -7.01 -1.56 15.31
N ALA A 95 -7.35 -0.42 14.73
CA ALA A 95 -7.05 0.91 15.28
C ALA A 95 -8.02 1.24 16.44
N LYS A 96 -7.58 2.04 17.38
CA LYS A 96 -8.41 2.44 18.55
C LYS A 96 -9.67 3.20 18.17
N ASN A 97 -9.66 3.84 17.00
CA ASN A 97 -10.81 4.54 16.45
C ASN A 97 -11.70 3.66 15.56
N TRP A 98 -11.41 2.34 15.47
CA TRP A 98 -12.29 1.44 14.74
C TRP A 98 -13.69 1.44 15.37
N GLU A 99 -14.70 1.47 14.54
CA GLU A 99 -16.10 1.39 14.95
C GLU A 99 -16.91 0.54 13.98
N LEU A 100 -17.97 -0.09 14.48
CA LEU A 100 -18.89 -0.82 13.64
C LEU A 100 -19.72 0.18 12.82
N THR A 101 -19.58 0.11 11.50
CA THR A 101 -20.33 0.95 10.56
C THR A 101 -21.48 0.17 9.90
N GLU A 102 -22.40 0.89 9.28
CA GLU A 102 -23.44 0.27 8.45
C GLU A 102 -22.83 -0.42 7.21
N LYS A 103 -23.52 -1.47 6.72
CA LYS A 103 -23.10 -2.18 5.50
C LYS A 103 -23.20 -1.26 4.29
N GLY A 104 -22.12 -1.18 3.53
CA GLY A 104 -21.96 -0.33 2.35
C GLY A 104 -20.49 -0.25 1.95
N ASP A 105 -20.15 0.72 1.12
CA ASP A 105 -18.80 0.88 0.56
C ASP A 105 -17.71 1.16 1.61
N PHE A 106 -18.09 1.63 2.79
CA PHE A 106 -17.17 1.92 3.90
C PHE A 106 -17.36 0.98 5.10
N PHE A 107 -17.98 -0.18 4.89
CA PHE A 107 -18.19 -1.16 5.96
C PHE A 107 -16.85 -1.76 6.39
N GLY A 108 -16.46 -1.53 7.65
CA GLY A 108 -15.19 -1.98 8.24
C GLY A 108 -15.19 -3.42 8.75
N GLY A 109 -16.19 -4.24 8.39
CA GLY A 109 -16.35 -5.62 8.88
C GLY A 109 -17.14 -5.69 10.20
N GLU A 110 -17.51 -6.93 10.60
CA GLU A 110 -18.25 -7.19 11.87
C GLU A 110 -17.36 -7.00 13.11
N LYS A 111 -16.03 -7.01 12.91
CA LYS A 111 -15.00 -6.77 13.93
C LYS A 111 -13.71 -6.32 13.26
N PRO A 112 -12.81 -5.63 13.97
CA PRO A 112 -11.50 -5.27 13.41
C PRO A 112 -10.71 -6.53 13.06
N ALA A 113 -9.90 -6.44 12.00
CA ALA A 113 -9.09 -7.51 11.45
C ALA A 113 -9.88 -8.82 11.18
N SER A 114 -11.14 -8.68 10.72
CA SER A 114 -11.96 -9.84 10.33
C SER A 114 -11.48 -10.50 9.04
N GLU A 115 -10.83 -9.73 8.14
CA GLU A 115 -10.48 -10.15 6.80
C GLU A 115 -9.06 -10.75 6.72
N VAL A 116 -8.91 -11.80 5.92
CA VAL A 116 -7.61 -12.47 5.75
C VAL A 116 -6.57 -11.55 5.12
N GLU A 117 -6.99 -10.66 4.22
CA GLU A 117 -6.17 -9.63 3.59
C GLU A 117 -5.59 -8.68 4.65
N THR A 118 -6.43 -8.20 5.55
CA THR A 118 -6.02 -7.34 6.67
C THR A 118 -5.05 -8.07 7.61
N GLN A 119 -5.39 -9.31 7.98
CA GLN A 119 -4.54 -10.14 8.84
C GLN A 119 -3.17 -10.40 8.22
N PHE A 120 -3.12 -10.62 6.91
CA PHE A 120 -1.86 -10.82 6.20
C PHE A 120 -0.98 -9.57 6.22
N LEU A 121 -1.57 -8.40 6.00
CA LEU A 121 -0.82 -7.14 6.05
C LEU A 121 -0.31 -6.85 7.47
N ILE A 122 -1.13 -7.11 8.50
CA ILE A 122 -0.71 -7.00 9.91
C ILE A 122 0.49 -7.93 10.20
N TYR A 123 0.40 -9.21 9.78
CA TYR A 123 1.49 -10.17 9.93
C TYR A 123 2.78 -9.68 9.29
N ILE A 124 2.73 -9.10 8.09
CA ILE A 124 3.90 -8.56 7.38
C ILE A 124 4.51 -7.40 8.17
N ILE A 125 3.68 -6.47 8.64
CA ILE A 125 4.15 -5.32 9.43
C ILE A 125 4.84 -5.76 10.72
N GLU A 126 4.26 -6.71 11.43
CA GLU A 126 4.81 -7.22 12.68
C GLU A 126 6.10 -8.03 12.48
N ARG A 127 6.19 -8.76 11.37
CA ARG A 127 7.37 -9.57 11.04
C ARG A 127 8.56 -8.76 10.56
N TYR A 128 8.33 -7.75 9.73
CA TYR A 128 9.40 -7.01 9.03
C TYR A 128 9.67 -5.64 9.63
N VAL A 129 8.75 -5.10 10.43
CA VAL A 129 8.84 -3.78 11.08
C VAL A 129 9.38 -2.73 10.08
N PRO A 130 8.64 -2.39 9.02
CA PRO A 130 9.14 -1.51 7.97
C PRO A 130 9.47 -0.11 8.52
N ASP A 131 10.53 0.49 8.00
CA ASP A 131 10.93 1.88 8.30
C ASP A 131 10.02 2.89 7.59
N LEU A 132 9.41 2.48 6.48
CA LEU A 132 8.45 3.27 5.71
C LEU A 132 7.42 2.35 5.06
N ILE A 133 6.17 2.79 5.05
CA ILE A 133 5.09 2.13 4.33
C ILE A 133 4.50 3.10 3.31
N ILE A 134 4.27 2.60 2.09
CA ILE A 134 3.55 3.34 1.04
C ILE A 134 2.39 2.49 0.55
N THR A 135 1.18 3.02 0.64
CA THR A 135 -0.01 2.44 0.00
C THR A 135 -0.38 3.25 -1.23
N LEU A 136 -0.70 2.56 -2.30
CA LEU A 136 -1.05 3.17 -3.58
C LEU A 136 -2.57 3.10 -3.76
N HIS A 137 -3.20 4.27 -3.82
CA HIS A 137 -4.62 4.51 -3.93
C HIS A 137 -4.93 5.40 -5.14
N GLU A 138 -6.21 5.67 -5.37
CA GLU A 138 -6.78 6.60 -6.34
C GLU A 138 -7.97 7.33 -5.68
N PRO A 139 -8.41 8.54 -6.11
CA PRO A 139 -8.08 9.20 -7.39
C PRO A 139 -7.44 10.61 -7.28
N TYR A 140 -6.96 11.08 -6.13
CA TYR A 140 -6.84 12.52 -5.80
C TYR A 140 -5.55 13.22 -6.24
N SER A 141 -4.52 12.51 -6.71
CA SER A 141 -3.20 13.08 -7.05
C SER A 141 -2.57 13.84 -5.88
N VAL A 142 -2.56 13.22 -4.70
CA VAL A 142 -1.98 13.79 -3.47
C VAL A 142 -1.06 12.79 -2.77
N VAL A 143 -0.14 13.32 -1.96
CA VAL A 143 0.67 12.55 -1.03
C VAL A 143 0.13 12.81 0.37
N ASN A 144 -0.74 11.91 0.84
CA ASN A 144 -1.22 11.95 2.21
C ASN A 144 -0.25 11.19 3.13
N TYR A 145 -0.07 11.63 4.37
CA TYR A 145 0.80 10.97 5.32
C TYR A 145 0.21 10.85 6.71
N ASP A 146 0.60 9.78 7.40
CA ASP A 146 0.26 9.52 8.79
C ASP A 146 1.54 9.23 9.60
N GLY A 147 1.56 9.70 10.85
CA GLY A 147 2.72 9.54 11.73
C GLY A 147 3.92 10.37 11.29
N PRO A 148 5.16 9.90 11.56
CA PRO A 148 6.37 10.69 11.33
C PRO A 148 6.87 10.63 9.87
N ALA A 149 5.98 10.78 8.88
CA ALA A 149 6.28 10.60 7.44
C ALA A 149 6.31 11.91 6.64
N LYS A 150 6.31 13.08 7.30
CA LYS A 150 6.22 14.38 6.61
C LYS A 150 7.40 14.65 5.66
N SER A 151 8.61 14.28 6.05
CA SER A 151 9.81 14.46 5.21
C SER A 151 9.77 13.60 3.97
N GLU A 152 9.35 12.34 4.12
CA GLU A 152 9.20 11.38 3.03
C GLU A 152 8.07 11.78 2.09
N ALA A 153 6.96 12.28 2.64
CA ALA A 153 5.85 12.81 1.85
C ALA A 153 6.30 14.01 1.00
N GLN A 154 7.09 14.93 1.57
CA GLN A 154 7.63 16.06 0.82
C GLN A 154 8.58 15.58 -0.30
N LYS A 155 9.44 14.60 -0.02
CA LYS A 155 10.35 14.04 -1.03
C LYS A 155 9.58 13.38 -2.19
N ILE A 156 8.51 12.64 -1.89
CA ILE A 156 7.65 12.04 -2.92
C ILE A 156 6.90 13.13 -3.70
N SER A 157 6.45 14.17 -3.04
CA SER A 157 5.84 15.34 -3.68
C SER A 157 6.80 16.04 -4.66
N ASP A 158 8.06 16.22 -4.27
CA ASP A 158 9.10 16.83 -5.13
C ASP A 158 9.36 15.97 -6.39
N ILE A 159 9.25 14.65 -6.28
CA ILE A 159 9.40 13.71 -7.39
C ILE A 159 8.20 13.73 -8.34
N THR A 160 6.98 13.70 -7.77
CA THR A 160 5.75 13.47 -8.55
C THR A 160 5.05 14.76 -8.97
N GLY A 161 5.29 15.85 -8.24
CA GLY A 161 4.51 17.08 -8.34
C GLY A 161 3.13 17.01 -7.67
N TYR A 162 2.79 15.93 -6.97
CA TYR A 162 1.53 15.83 -6.21
C TYR A 162 1.64 16.64 -4.92
N LYS A 163 0.52 17.23 -4.48
CA LYS A 163 0.49 18.03 -3.25
C LYS A 163 0.59 17.15 -2.02
N VAL A 164 1.30 17.62 -0.99
CA VAL A 164 1.27 17.00 0.33
C VAL A 164 0.01 17.43 1.07
N GLU A 165 -0.73 16.48 1.60
CA GLU A 165 -1.93 16.70 2.40
C GLU A 165 -1.83 15.91 3.71
N GLU A 166 -2.00 16.59 4.83
CA GLU A 166 -1.97 15.97 6.17
C GLU A 166 -3.29 15.26 6.51
N SER A 167 -4.35 15.58 5.77
CA SER A 167 -5.68 15.00 5.94
C SER A 167 -6.41 14.98 4.59
N ILE A 168 -7.13 13.90 4.34
CA ILE A 168 -8.03 13.78 3.18
C ILE A 168 -9.40 14.43 3.41
N GLY A 169 -9.57 15.13 4.55
CA GLY A 169 -10.75 15.97 4.82
C GLY A 169 -11.96 15.27 5.44
N TYR A 170 -11.88 13.96 5.74
CA TYR A 170 -12.95 13.21 6.42
C TYR A 170 -12.39 12.13 7.36
N PRO A 171 -13.14 11.70 8.39
CA PRO A 171 -12.72 10.65 9.31
C PRO A 171 -12.57 9.30 8.60
N THR A 172 -11.51 8.54 8.98
CA THR A 172 -11.22 7.22 8.45
C THR A 172 -11.08 6.20 9.58
N PRO A 173 -12.15 5.87 10.32
CA PRO A 173 -12.05 4.93 11.43
C PRO A 173 -11.59 3.57 10.96
N GLY A 174 -10.66 2.92 11.71
CA GLY A 174 -10.10 1.63 11.35
C GLY A 174 -9.21 1.64 10.10
N SER A 175 -8.69 2.80 9.68
CA SER A 175 -7.82 2.88 8.51
C SER A 175 -6.41 2.34 8.78
N PHE A 176 -5.74 1.95 7.70
CA PHE A 176 -4.36 1.52 7.73
C PHE A 176 -3.40 2.62 8.20
N GLY A 177 -3.62 3.87 7.72
CA GLY A 177 -2.83 5.02 8.14
C GLY A 177 -2.92 5.30 9.63
N THR A 178 -4.14 5.25 10.21
CA THR A 178 -4.31 5.37 11.66
C THR A 178 -3.59 4.25 12.41
N TYR A 179 -3.78 3.00 11.99
CA TYR A 179 -3.18 1.83 12.65
C TYR A 179 -1.65 1.85 12.60
N CYS A 180 -1.06 2.08 11.44
CA CYS A 180 0.40 2.06 11.27
C CYS A 180 1.04 3.40 11.61
N GLY A 181 0.55 4.49 11.04
CA GLY A 181 1.17 5.80 11.16
C GLY A 181 0.98 6.41 12.54
N ILE A 182 -0.26 6.49 12.99
CA ILE A 182 -0.59 7.18 14.25
C ILE A 182 -0.31 6.29 15.46
N GLU A 183 -0.77 5.04 15.47
CA GLU A 183 -0.71 4.20 16.67
C GLU A 183 0.59 3.41 16.82
N LYS A 184 1.15 2.91 15.72
CA LYS A 184 2.45 2.21 15.71
C LYS A 184 3.65 3.13 15.47
N ASN A 185 3.40 4.40 15.15
CA ASN A 185 4.42 5.41 14.85
C ASN A 185 5.40 4.97 13.74
N ILE A 186 4.89 4.22 12.74
CA ILE A 186 5.62 3.84 11.55
C ILE A 186 5.32 4.89 10.47
N PRO A 187 6.33 5.53 9.85
CA PRO A 187 6.11 6.43 8.73
C PRO A 187 5.22 5.79 7.67
N THR A 188 4.04 6.36 7.41
CA THR A 188 3.06 5.80 6.49
C THR A 188 2.59 6.84 5.50
N ILE A 189 2.66 6.52 4.22
CA ILE A 189 2.20 7.37 3.12
C ILE A 189 1.07 6.67 2.38
N THR A 190 -0.01 7.40 2.17
CA THR A 190 -1.06 7.06 1.22
C THR A 190 -0.85 7.92 -0.01
N LEU A 191 -0.32 7.31 -1.08
CA LEU A 191 -0.11 7.95 -2.36
C LEU A 191 -1.36 7.78 -3.20
N GLU A 192 -2.08 8.87 -3.38
CA GLU A 192 -3.27 8.93 -4.22
C GLU A 192 -2.86 9.23 -5.66
N LEU A 193 -3.00 8.26 -6.53
CA LEU A 193 -2.71 8.37 -7.95
C LEU A 193 -3.86 9.10 -8.68
N PRO A 194 -3.62 9.69 -9.87
CA PRO A 194 -4.66 10.31 -10.66
C PRO A 194 -5.60 9.28 -11.28
N GLU A 195 -6.90 9.48 -11.17
CA GLU A 195 -7.91 8.63 -11.82
C GLU A 195 -7.74 8.59 -13.35
N LYS A 196 -7.79 7.39 -13.93
CA LYS A 196 -7.81 7.18 -15.40
C LYS A 196 -6.63 7.79 -16.15
N SER A 197 -5.46 7.85 -15.52
CA SER A 197 -4.25 8.34 -16.18
C SER A 197 -3.76 7.34 -17.27
N PRO A 198 -3.30 7.81 -18.44
CA PRO A 198 -2.58 6.94 -19.37
C PRO A 198 -1.39 6.25 -18.67
N LYS A 199 -1.25 4.94 -18.86
CA LYS A 199 -0.26 4.13 -18.13
C LYS A 199 1.18 4.63 -18.27
N ASP A 200 1.57 5.05 -19.48
CA ASP A 200 2.91 5.60 -19.72
C ASP A 200 3.14 6.90 -18.92
N LYS A 201 2.16 7.79 -18.91
CA LYS A 201 2.23 9.02 -18.12
C LYS A 201 2.26 8.73 -16.63
N LEU A 202 1.44 7.79 -16.17
CA LEU A 202 1.40 7.35 -14.79
C LEU A 202 2.79 6.83 -14.35
N TRP A 203 3.40 5.97 -15.17
CA TRP A 203 4.74 5.45 -14.91
C TRP A 203 5.79 6.57 -14.88
N GLU A 204 5.85 7.40 -15.92
CA GLU A 204 6.83 8.48 -16.02
C GLU A 204 6.77 9.45 -14.83
N THR A 205 5.57 9.72 -14.32
CA THR A 205 5.38 10.60 -13.15
C THR A 205 5.87 9.95 -11.85
N ASN A 206 5.66 8.63 -11.69
CA ASN A 206 5.84 7.95 -10.39
C ASN A 206 7.12 7.09 -10.31
N LYS A 207 7.78 6.77 -11.43
CA LYS A 207 8.97 5.88 -11.44
C LYS A 207 10.10 6.34 -10.50
N GLY A 208 10.29 7.64 -10.37
CA GLY A 208 11.31 8.22 -9.49
C GLY A 208 11.13 7.87 -8.00
N ILE A 209 9.90 7.53 -7.57
CA ILE A 209 9.64 7.05 -6.21
C ILE A 209 10.39 5.74 -5.96
N PHE A 210 10.28 4.78 -6.88
CA PHE A 210 10.95 3.49 -6.73
C PHE A 210 12.47 3.60 -6.75
N ASP A 211 13.02 4.50 -7.58
CA ASP A 211 14.46 4.77 -7.60
C ASP A 211 14.91 5.39 -6.28
N TYR A 212 14.16 6.34 -5.74
CA TYR A 212 14.39 6.95 -4.43
C TYR A 212 14.40 5.88 -3.32
N LEU A 213 13.36 5.05 -3.26
CA LEU A 213 13.24 4.00 -2.24
C LEU A 213 14.32 2.92 -2.34
N ALA A 214 14.77 2.63 -3.55
CA ALA A 214 15.80 1.62 -3.78
C ALA A 214 17.22 2.13 -3.45
N LYS A 215 17.52 3.42 -3.67
CA LYS A 215 18.90 3.92 -3.72
C LYS A 215 19.20 5.08 -2.79
N GLU A 216 18.20 5.88 -2.40
CA GLU A 216 18.44 7.15 -1.69
C GLU A 216 17.81 7.18 -0.29
N TYR A 217 16.68 6.49 -0.06
CA TYR A 217 16.00 6.39 1.23
C TYR A 217 16.82 5.55 2.20
#